data_24fa12dc29f3ecbbde19537b72633657
#
_entry.id   24fa12dc29f3ecbbde19537b72633657
#
_cell.length_a   1.000
_cell.length_b   1.000
_cell.length_c   1.000
_cell.angle_alpha   90.00
_cell.angle_beta   90.00
_cell.angle_gamma   90.00
#
_symmetry.space_group_name_H-M   'P 1'
#
loop_
_entity.id
_entity.type
_entity.pdbx_description
1 polymer ?
#
loop_
_entity_poly.entity_id
_entity_poly.type
_entity_poly.pdbx_seq_one_letter_code
_entity_poly.pdbx_strand_id
1 'polypeptide(L)'
;NNLKDIQDSQKPNDTLKNLINLIRLKYENGSDITKELLLLQEQMHDELKNVYLEKLYVLSNKKFIGIQKLQDEFEISMKEYLKEYYIQKNNNFFYKYLSRFYSIEPNNNSVFKNETLKYFSIINGKLKEKDVKSSLEHLLKIESSNNHFNIWIEEASNYIEFNKNLNLVNSSQ
;
A
#
# COMPACT_ATOMS: atom_id res chain seq x y z
N ASN A 1 -21.22 -23.86 38.61
CA ASN A 1 -19.79 -24.20 38.45
C ASN A 1 -19.34 -24.22 36.98
N ASN A 2 -20.05 -23.60 36.04
CA ASN A 2 -19.70 -23.65 34.61
C ASN A 2 -19.42 -22.27 33.97
N LEU A 3 -19.04 -21.26 34.76
CA LEU A 3 -18.71 -19.93 34.24
C LEU A 3 -17.22 -19.55 34.42
N LYS A 4 -16.37 -20.43 34.97
CA LYS A 4 -14.94 -20.20 35.10
C LYS A 4 -14.09 -20.85 34.01
N ASP A 5 -14.64 -21.78 33.23
CA ASP A 5 -13.89 -22.54 32.22
C ASP A 5 -13.89 -21.93 30.82
N ILE A 6 -14.49 -20.74 30.60
CA ILE A 6 -14.56 -20.08 29.30
C ILE A 6 -13.47 -19.02 29.09
N GLN A 7 -12.74 -18.65 30.18
CA GLN A 7 -11.75 -17.56 30.11
C GLN A 7 -10.29 -18.00 29.87
N ASP A 8 -9.98 -19.30 29.80
CA ASP A 8 -8.58 -19.77 29.84
C ASP A 8 -8.10 -20.49 28.57
N SER A 9 -8.74 -20.32 27.39
CA SER A 9 -8.30 -20.97 26.16
C SER A 9 -8.09 -20.06 24.93
N GLN A 10 -7.78 -18.79 25.14
CA GLN A 10 -7.15 -18.03 24.05
C GLN A 10 -5.67 -18.46 24.00
N LYS A 11 -5.35 -19.34 23.04
CA LYS A 11 -3.97 -19.79 22.82
C LYS A 11 -3.09 -18.55 22.59
N PRO A 12 -1.88 -18.46 23.17
CA PRO A 12 -0.96 -17.32 22.99
C PRO A 12 -0.75 -16.95 21.51
N ASN A 13 -0.84 -17.92 20.64
CA ASN A 13 -0.72 -17.78 19.19
C ASN A 13 -1.84 -16.96 18.55
N ASP A 14 -3.07 -17.03 19.07
CA ASP A 14 -4.19 -16.25 18.54
C ASP A 14 -4.06 -14.78 18.93
N THR A 15 -3.53 -14.48 20.10
CA THR A 15 -3.30 -13.12 20.61
C THR A 15 -2.26 -12.41 19.75
N LEU A 16 -1.13 -13.05 19.46
CA LEU A 16 -0.08 -12.48 18.61
C LEU A 16 -0.56 -12.24 17.18
N LYS A 17 -1.27 -13.20 16.60
CA LYS A 17 -1.86 -13.08 15.26
C LYS A 17 -2.86 -11.91 15.17
N ASN A 18 -3.69 -11.75 16.20
CA ASN A 18 -4.65 -10.65 16.28
C ASN A 18 -3.93 -9.31 16.39
N LEU A 19 -2.85 -9.22 17.17
CA LEU A 19 -2.03 -8.02 17.29
C LEU A 19 -1.37 -7.64 15.96
N ILE A 20 -0.81 -8.61 15.24
CA ILE A 20 -0.22 -8.40 13.90
C ILE A 20 -1.27 -7.89 12.90
N ASN A 21 -2.48 -8.46 12.92
CA ASN A 21 -3.57 -8.00 12.07
C ASN A 21 -4.02 -6.57 12.44
N LEU A 22 -4.06 -6.24 13.73
CA LEU A 22 -4.38 -4.89 14.19
C LEU A 22 -3.33 -3.88 13.73
N ILE A 23 -2.04 -4.21 13.83
CA ILE A 23 -0.93 -3.38 13.35
C ILE A 23 -1.11 -3.12 11.85
N ARG A 24 -1.38 -4.17 11.06
CA ARG A 24 -1.59 -4.04 9.62
C ARG A 24 -2.76 -3.10 9.30
N LEU A 25 -3.92 -3.32 9.91
CA LEU A 25 -5.11 -2.48 9.68
C LEU A 25 -4.87 -1.02 10.05
N LYS A 26 -4.23 -0.75 11.18
CA LYS A 26 -3.92 0.61 11.61
C LYS A 26 -2.93 1.28 10.67
N TYR A 27 -1.88 0.57 10.23
CA TYR A 27 -0.90 1.08 9.27
C TYR A 27 -1.55 1.36 7.92
N GLU A 28 -2.36 0.46 7.38
CA GLU A 28 -3.14 0.66 6.15
C GLU A 28 -4.05 1.89 6.21
N ASN A 29 -4.54 2.24 7.39
CA ASN A 29 -5.37 3.43 7.62
C ASN A 29 -4.55 4.71 7.91
N GLY A 30 -3.22 4.64 7.91
CA GLY A 30 -2.35 5.77 8.24
C GLY A 30 -2.41 6.17 9.71
N SER A 31 -2.79 5.26 10.60
CA SER A 31 -2.89 5.49 12.03
C SER A 31 -1.56 5.20 12.74
N ASP A 32 -1.33 5.87 13.88
CA ASP A 32 -0.20 5.56 14.76
C ASP A 32 -0.30 4.12 15.30
N ILE A 33 0.81 3.39 15.18
CA ILE A 33 0.95 1.99 15.60
C ILE A 33 2.02 1.79 16.68
N THR A 34 2.53 2.87 17.25
CA THR A 34 3.64 2.82 18.22
C THR A 34 3.31 1.92 19.41
N LYS A 35 2.08 2.02 19.94
CA LYS A 35 1.63 1.19 21.08
C LYS A 35 1.57 -0.29 20.71
N GLU A 36 1.07 -0.61 19.55
CA GLU A 36 0.95 -1.99 19.08
C GLU A 36 2.32 -2.61 18.79
N LEU A 37 3.28 -1.83 18.28
CA LEU A 37 4.66 -2.30 18.11
C LEU A 37 5.35 -2.56 19.45
N LEU A 38 5.12 -1.75 20.48
CA LEU A 38 5.62 -2.00 21.83
C LEU A 38 5.04 -3.31 22.40
N LEU A 39 3.72 -3.52 22.29
CA LEU A 39 3.08 -4.77 22.70
C LEU A 39 3.62 -5.98 21.94
N LEU A 40 3.90 -5.81 20.64
CA LEU A 40 4.50 -6.85 19.84
C LEU A 40 5.90 -7.19 20.33
N GLN A 41 6.71 -6.19 20.68
CA GLN A 41 8.04 -6.36 21.26
C GLN A 41 8.03 -7.15 22.57
N GLU A 42 7.10 -6.84 23.46
CA GLU A 42 6.96 -7.52 24.76
C GLU A 42 6.61 -9.01 24.59
N GLN A 43 5.91 -9.38 23.52
CA GLN A 43 5.52 -10.77 23.23
C GLN A 43 6.59 -11.56 22.45
N MET A 44 7.62 -10.87 21.95
CA MET A 44 8.66 -11.49 21.16
C MET A 44 9.90 -11.77 22.00
N HIS A 45 10.30 -13.05 22.04
CA HIS A 45 11.50 -13.51 22.77
C HIS A 45 12.64 -13.95 21.83
N ASP A 46 12.47 -13.78 20.52
CA ASP A 46 13.41 -14.25 19.50
C ASP A 46 14.29 -13.09 19.00
N GLU A 47 15.60 -13.19 19.19
CA GLU A 47 16.58 -12.16 18.76
C GLU A 47 16.55 -11.91 17.23
N LEU A 48 16.31 -12.95 16.42
CA LEU A 48 16.21 -12.80 14.95
C LEU A 48 15.03 -11.93 14.54
N LYS A 49 13.95 -11.95 15.31
CA LYS A 49 12.76 -11.14 15.06
C LYS A 49 12.95 -9.68 15.44
N ASN A 50 13.85 -9.38 16.37
CA ASN A 50 14.16 -8.01 16.77
C ASN A 50 14.65 -7.16 15.59
N VAL A 51 15.40 -7.75 14.64
CA VAL A 51 15.85 -7.05 13.43
C VAL A 51 14.69 -6.59 12.57
N TYR A 52 13.65 -7.42 12.42
CA TYR A 52 12.45 -7.04 11.65
C TYR A 52 11.61 -6.02 12.40
N LEU A 53 11.53 -6.14 13.73
CA LEU A 53 10.82 -5.20 14.58
C LEU A 53 11.45 -3.81 14.54
N GLU A 54 12.78 -3.70 14.61
CA GLU A 54 13.50 -2.44 14.45
C GLU A 54 13.18 -1.76 13.10
N LYS A 55 13.13 -2.55 12.01
CA LYS A 55 12.72 -2.02 10.70
C LYS A 55 11.27 -1.52 10.70
N LEU A 56 10.38 -2.21 11.39
CA LEU A 56 8.99 -1.76 11.53
C LEU A 56 8.91 -0.43 12.30
N TYR A 57 9.72 -0.23 13.34
CA TYR A 57 9.81 1.06 14.04
C TYR A 57 10.34 2.18 13.14
N VAL A 58 11.41 1.91 12.38
CA VAL A 58 11.95 2.90 11.42
C VAL A 58 10.89 3.31 10.40
N LEU A 59 10.14 2.34 9.85
CA LEU A 59 9.09 2.60 8.87
C LEU A 59 7.87 3.29 9.48
N SER A 60 7.50 2.96 10.72
CA SER A 60 6.39 3.62 11.42
C SER A 60 6.67 5.10 11.68
N ASN A 61 7.93 5.46 11.96
CA ASN A 61 8.35 6.85 12.15
C ASN A 61 8.25 7.70 10.88
N LYS A 62 8.22 7.10 9.70
CA LYS A 62 7.98 7.80 8.43
C LYS A 62 6.52 8.22 8.25
N LYS A 63 5.62 7.79 9.13
CA LYS A 63 4.20 8.17 9.15
C LYS A 63 3.49 7.94 7.83
N PHE A 64 3.39 6.68 7.41
CA PHE A 64 2.65 6.31 6.22
C PHE A 64 1.26 6.96 6.17
N ILE A 65 0.92 7.55 5.06
CA ILE A 65 -0.30 8.35 4.88
C ILE A 65 -1.60 7.52 4.85
N GLY A 66 -1.49 6.20 4.70
CA GLY A 66 -2.60 5.28 4.54
C GLY A 66 -2.92 4.99 3.06
N ILE A 67 -3.50 3.81 2.82
CA ILE A 67 -3.77 3.32 1.45
C ILE A 67 -4.75 4.24 0.70
N GLN A 68 -5.77 4.77 1.36
CA GLN A 68 -6.73 5.64 0.69
C GLN A 68 -6.05 6.92 0.19
N LYS A 69 -5.24 7.56 1.02
CA LYS A 69 -4.50 8.74 0.60
C LYS A 69 -3.44 8.42 -0.45
N LEU A 70 -2.81 7.24 -0.38
CA LEU A 70 -1.89 6.77 -1.41
C LEU A 70 -2.59 6.63 -2.77
N GLN A 71 -3.85 6.20 -2.81
CA GLN A 71 -4.68 6.17 -4.02
C GLN A 71 -4.98 7.58 -4.53
N ASP A 72 -5.39 8.48 -3.64
CA ASP A 72 -5.69 9.88 -3.97
C ASP A 72 -4.45 10.60 -4.55
N GLU A 73 -3.29 10.42 -3.93
CA GLU A 73 -2.01 10.96 -4.40
C GLU A 73 -1.60 10.40 -5.77
N PHE A 74 -1.85 9.11 -6.01
CA PHE A 74 -1.64 8.51 -7.33
C PHE A 74 -2.48 9.20 -8.39
N GLU A 75 -3.77 9.43 -8.12
CA GLU A 75 -4.67 10.09 -9.06
C GLU A 75 -4.24 11.53 -9.36
N ILE A 76 -3.77 12.26 -8.35
CA ILE A 76 -3.26 13.63 -8.51
C ILE A 76 -2.03 13.62 -9.43
N SER A 77 -1.03 12.81 -9.11
CA SER A 77 0.21 12.69 -9.87
C SER A 77 -0.04 12.22 -11.30
N MET A 78 -0.98 11.29 -11.49
CA MET A 78 -1.40 10.81 -12.82
C MET A 78 -2.01 11.95 -13.67
N LYS A 79 -2.85 12.78 -13.06
CA LYS A 79 -3.45 13.93 -13.77
C LYS A 79 -2.39 14.93 -14.20
N GLU A 80 -1.41 15.21 -13.34
CA GLU A 80 -0.30 16.12 -13.64
C GLU A 80 0.57 15.55 -14.77
N TYR A 81 0.97 14.28 -14.67
CA TYR A 81 1.71 13.59 -15.72
C TYR A 81 0.99 13.65 -17.08
N LEU A 82 -0.30 13.30 -17.10
CA LEU A 82 -1.10 13.30 -18.34
C LEU A 82 -1.25 14.71 -18.89
N LYS A 83 -1.42 15.72 -18.06
CA LYS A 83 -1.48 17.11 -18.48
C LYS A 83 -0.21 17.52 -19.21
N GLU A 84 0.96 17.26 -18.65
CA GLU A 84 2.24 17.58 -19.28
C GLU A 84 2.46 16.79 -20.57
N TYR A 85 2.20 15.49 -20.54
CA TYR A 85 2.34 14.60 -21.69
C TYR A 85 1.50 15.04 -22.89
N TYR A 86 0.26 15.52 -22.66
CA TYR A 86 -0.62 15.97 -23.75
C TYR A 86 -0.40 17.43 -24.15
N ILE A 87 0.04 18.29 -23.25
CA ILE A 87 0.45 19.66 -23.62
C ILE A 87 1.63 19.60 -24.58
N GLN A 88 2.63 18.79 -24.31
CA GLN A 88 3.81 18.61 -25.18
C GLN A 88 3.43 18.06 -26.56
N LYS A 89 2.35 17.29 -26.68
CA LYS A 89 1.86 16.70 -27.94
C LYS A 89 0.81 17.54 -28.68
N ASN A 90 0.53 18.78 -28.25
CA ASN A 90 -0.48 19.68 -28.88
C ASN A 90 -1.88 19.03 -29.05
N ASN A 91 -2.34 18.22 -28.12
CA ASN A 91 -3.54 17.43 -28.25
C ASN A 91 -4.65 17.92 -27.30
N ASN A 92 -5.69 18.58 -27.85
CA ASN A 92 -6.94 18.95 -27.14
C ASN A 92 -7.76 17.72 -26.63
N PHE A 93 -7.18 16.53 -26.69
CA PHE A 93 -7.82 15.26 -26.36
C PHE A 93 -7.86 14.97 -24.85
N PHE A 94 -7.16 15.76 -24.03
CA PHE A 94 -6.96 15.53 -22.60
C PHE A 94 -8.26 15.38 -21.81
N TYR A 95 -9.23 16.28 -22.01
CA TYR A 95 -10.50 16.23 -21.26
C TYR A 95 -11.38 15.03 -21.62
N LYS A 96 -11.31 14.56 -22.87
CA LYS A 96 -12.10 13.40 -23.32
C LYS A 96 -11.58 12.08 -22.77
N TYR A 97 -10.29 11.99 -22.47
CA TYR A 97 -9.69 10.80 -21.87
C TYR A 97 -9.87 10.77 -20.35
N LEU A 98 -9.74 11.91 -19.65
CA LEU A 98 -9.95 11.96 -18.20
C LEU A 98 -11.37 11.52 -17.82
N SER A 99 -12.40 11.98 -18.54
CA SER A 99 -13.77 11.56 -18.26
C SER A 99 -14.00 10.06 -18.45
N ARG A 100 -13.24 9.41 -19.32
CA ARG A 100 -13.29 7.95 -19.51
C ARG A 100 -12.56 7.17 -18.42
N PHE A 101 -11.50 7.72 -17.83
CA PHE A 101 -10.79 7.08 -16.72
C PHE A 101 -11.68 6.86 -15.49
N TYR A 102 -12.62 7.76 -15.24
CA TYR A 102 -13.58 7.64 -14.12
C TYR A 102 -14.74 6.68 -14.41
N SER A 103 -14.97 6.32 -15.68
CA SER A 103 -16.13 5.52 -16.11
C SER A 103 -15.77 4.10 -16.57
N ILE A 104 -14.49 3.71 -16.58
CA ILE A 104 -14.09 2.41 -17.14
C ILE A 104 -13.73 1.46 -15.99
N GLU A 105 -14.48 0.39 -15.90
CA GLU A 105 -14.12 -0.76 -15.06
C GLU A 105 -12.79 -1.39 -15.53
N PRO A 106 -11.97 -1.95 -14.60
CA PRO A 106 -10.60 -2.39 -14.87
C PRO A 106 -10.43 -3.44 -15.97
N ASN A 107 -11.50 -4.07 -16.42
CA ASN A 107 -11.45 -5.24 -17.30
C ASN A 107 -11.47 -4.94 -18.81
N ASN A 108 -11.55 -3.69 -19.25
CA ASN A 108 -11.58 -3.36 -20.69
C ASN A 108 -10.22 -2.87 -21.22
N ASN A 109 -9.20 -3.74 -21.15
CA ASN A 109 -7.85 -3.49 -21.70
C ASN A 109 -7.80 -3.17 -23.20
N SER A 110 -8.88 -3.40 -23.93
CA SER A 110 -8.96 -3.19 -25.40
C SER A 110 -9.22 -1.74 -25.81
N VAL A 111 -9.57 -0.85 -24.88
CA VAL A 111 -10.01 0.52 -25.19
C VAL A 111 -8.84 1.50 -25.36
N PHE A 112 -7.66 1.19 -24.83
CA PHE A 112 -6.52 2.09 -24.85
C PHE A 112 -5.51 1.71 -25.93
N LYS A 113 -5.38 2.56 -26.95
CA LYS A 113 -4.32 2.47 -27.98
C LYS A 113 -2.94 2.92 -27.45
N ASN A 114 -2.90 3.60 -26.31
CA ASN A 114 -1.69 4.13 -25.69
C ASN A 114 -1.31 3.26 -24.49
N GLU A 115 -0.11 2.70 -24.50
CA GLU A 115 0.40 1.82 -23.42
C GLU A 115 0.44 2.50 -22.05
N THR A 116 0.78 3.78 -22.00
CA THR A 116 0.80 4.56 -20.74
C THR A 116 -0.59 4.60 -20.10
N LEU A 117 -1.63 4.88 -20.90
CA LEU A 117 -3.01 4.90 -20.39
C LEU A 117 -3.46 3.51 -19.92
N LYS A 118 -3.04 2.47 -20.64
CA LYS A 118 -3.28 1.07 -20.22
C LYS A 118 -2.63 0.77 -18.88
N TYR A 119 -1.37 1.17 -18.67
CA TYR A 119 -0.70 0.99 -17.38
C TYR A 119 -1.42 1.75 -16.26
N PHE A 120 -1.81 3.00 -16.46
CA PHE A 120 -2.57 3.75 -15.44
C PHE A 120 -3.91 3.09 -15.10
N SER A 121 -4.62 2.52 -16.07
CA SER A 121 -5.84 1.77 -15.81
C SER A 121 -5.58 0.52 -14.95
N ILE A 122 -4.52 -0.22 -15.26
CA ILE A 122 -4.12 -1.40 -14.49
C ILE A 122 -3.74 -1.00 -13.06
N ILE A 123 -2.93 0.05 -12.90
CA ILE A 123 -2.49 0.55 -11.59
C ILE A 123 -3.70 0.94 -10.74
N ASN A 124 -4.64 1.70 -11.29
CA ASN A 124 -5.88 2.07 -10.58
C ASN A 124 -6.69 0.84 -10.14
N GLY A 125 -6.80 -0.17 -10.99
CA GLY A 125 -7.43 -1.44 -10.63
C GLY A 125 -6.72 -2.12 -9.46
N LYS A 126 -5.39 -2.22 -9.53
CA LYS A 126 -4.57 -2.84 -8.49
C LYS A 126 -4.61 -2.08 -7.16
N LEU A 127 -4.62 -0.75 -7.20
CA LEU A 127 -4.76 0.07 -5.99
C LEU A 127 -6.13 -0.13 -5.31
N LYS A 128 -7.21 -0.28 -6.06
CA LYS A 128 -8.54 -0.62 -5.51
C LYS A 128 -8.55 -1.99 -4.83
N GLU A 129 -7.76 -2.93 -5.33
CA GLU A 129 -7.53 -4.25 -4.74
C GLU A 129 -6.52 -4.20 -3.58
N LYS A 130 -5.97 -3.03 -3.24
CA LYS A 130 -4.87 -2.82 -2.28
C LYS A 130 -3.57 -3.53 -2.66
N ASP A 131 -3.41 -3.93 -3.91
CA ASP A 131 -2.19 -4.54 -4.45
C ASP A 131 -1.18 -3.45 -4.85
N VAL A 132 -0.62 -2.78 -3.84
CA VAL A 132 0.34 -1.69 -4.00
C VAL A 132 1.62 -2.17 -4.68
N LYS A 133 2.03 -3.42 -4.46
CA LYS A 133 3.24 -3.99 -5.06
C LYS A 133 3.11 -4.07 -6.58
N SER A 134 2.06 -4.71 -7.09
CA SER A 134 1.83 -4.78 -8.54
C SER A 134 1.60 -3.40 -9.15
N SER A 135 0.99 -2.48 -8.40
CA SER A 135 0.81 -1.08 -8.82
C SER A 135 2.15 -0.40 -9.06
N LEU A 136 3.10 -0.53 -8.12
CA LEU A 136 4.44 0.02 -8.25
C LEU A 136 5.20 -0.61 -9.43
N GLU A 137 5.13 -1.93 -9.58
CA GLU A 137 5.77 -2.65 -10.68
C GLU A 137 5.28 -2.18 -12.06
N HIS A 138 3.99 -1.84 -12.19
CA HIS A 138 3.44 -1.30 -13.45
C HIS A 138 3.81 0.17 -13.64
N LEU A 139 3.84 0.97 -12.57
CA LEU A 139 4.23 2.38 -12.64
C LEU A 139 5.67 2.54 -13.14
N LEU A 140 6.58 1.72 -12.66
CA LEU A 140 7.99 1.76 -13.06
C LEU A 140 8.25 1.39 -14.53
N LYS A 141 7.24 0.85 -15.24
CA LYS A 141 7.30 0.62 -16.69
C LYS A 141 6.95 1.87 -17.50
N ILE A 142 6.38 2.90 -16.88
CA ILE A 142 6.03 4.15 -17.55
C ILE A 142 7.26 5.04 -17.64
N GLU A 143 7.60 5.47 -18.84
CA GLU A 143 8.72 6.37 -19.09
C GLU A 143 8.56 7.69 -18.31
N SER A 144 9.63 8.17 -17.71
CA SER A 144 9.64 9.41 -16.91
C SER A 144 8.68 9.44 -15.72
N SER A 145 8.16 8.29 -15.27
CA SER A 145 7.27 8.22 -14.10
C SER A 145 7.91 8.79 -12.84
N ASN A 146 9.22 8.61 -12.65
CA ASN A 146 9.94 9.10 -11.48
C ASN A 146 9.83 10.61 -11.26
N ASN A 147 9.63 11.41 -12.33
CA ASN A 147 9.55 12.86 -12.21
C ASN A 147 8.25 13.33 -11.53
N HIS A 148 7.16 12.59 -11.70
CA HIS A 148 5.83 12.96 -11.20
C HIS A 148 5.39 12.13 -10.00
N PHE A 149 5.94 10.93 -9.83
CA PHE A 149 5.50 9.95 -8.84
C PHE A 149 6.55 9.64 -7.77
N ASN A 150 7.62 10.43 -7.64
CA ASN A 150 8.71 10.17 -6.70
C ASN A 150 8.21 9.99 -5.25
N ILE A 151 7.34 10.87 -4.78
CA ILE A 151 6.74 10.80 -3.42
C ILE A 151 5.88 9.54 -3.31
N TRP A 152 5.02 9.30 -4.29
CA TRP A 152 4.17 8.11 -4.33
C TRP A 152 4.99 6.81 -4.34
N ILE A 153 6.07 6.76 -5.13
CA ILE A 153 6.99 5.61 -5.21
C ILE A 153 7.65 5.34 -3.85
N GLU A 154 8.06 6.39 -3.14
CA GLU A 154 8.64 6.27 -1.81
C GLU A 154 7.61 5.71 -0.81
N GLU A 155 6.42 6.27 -0.77
CA GLU A 155 5.33 5.83 0.11
C GLU A 155 4.91 4.38 -0.18
N ALA A 156 4.74 4.02 -1.46
CA ALA A 156 4.42 2.66 -1.88
C ALA A 156 5.52 1.67 -1.49
N SER A 157 6.80 2.05 -1.66
CA SER A 157 7.95 1.24 -1.28
C SER A 157 8.01 1.02 0.23
N ASN A 158 7.77 2.05 1.03
CA ASN A 158 7.71 1.97 2.48
C ASN A 158 6.58 1.02 2.94
N TYR A 159 5.40 1.11 2.33
CA TYR A 159 4.29 0.22 2.61
C TYR A 159 4.61 -1.25 2.29
N ILE A 160 5.23 -1.51 1.14
CA ILE A 160 5.62 -2.87 0.73
C ILE A 160 6.66 -3.45 1.70
N GLU A 161 7.68 -2.65 2.06
CA GLU A 161 8.73 -3.09 2.99
C GLU A 161 8.18 -3.30 4.41
N PHE A 162 7.25 -2.45 4.86
CA PHE A 162 6.56 -2.64 6.14
C PHE A 162 5.82 -3.97 6.18
N ASN A 163 4.98 -4.26 5.19
CA ASN A 163 4.22 -5.52 5.14
C ASN A 163 5.12 -6.75 5.03
N LYS A 164 6.24 -6.65 4.29
CA LYS A 164 7.25 -7.70 4.21
C LYS A 164 7.85 -8.01 5.59
N ASN A 165 8.29 -6.99 6.34
CA ASN A 165 8.86 -7.19 7.67
C ASN A 165 7.80 -7.70 8.66
N LEU A 166 6.56 -7.20 8.61
CA LEU A 166 5.47 -7.67 9.44
C LEU A 166 5.13 -9.17 9.18
N ASN A 167 5.19 -9.60 7.93
CA ASN A 167 5.01 -11.01 7.56
C ASN A 167 6.17 -11.88 8.07
N LEU A 168 7.41 -11.39 8.02
CA LEU A 168 8.57 -12.11 8.57
C LEU A 168 8.49 -12.29 10.08
N VAL A 169 7.97 -11.31 10.81
CA VAL A 169 7.65 -11.45 12.24
C VAL A 169 6.60 -12.55 12.46
N ASN A 170 5.61 -12.66 11.58
CA ASN A 170 4.52 -13.64 11.69
C ASN A 170 4.94 -15.07 11.29
N SER A 171 5.81 -15.23 10.30
CA SER A 171 6.10 -16.54 9.66
C SER A 171 7.14 -17.39 10.38
N SER A 172 7.79 -16.87 11.40
CA SER A 172 8.86 -17.57 12.13
C SER A 172 8.34 -18.37 13.34
N GLN A 173 7.15 -18.98 13.21
CA GLN A 173 6.60 -19.89 14.22
C GLN A 173 6.62 -21.32 13.72
#